data_d58002e03154fb931ac7c3dbcdacd34a
#
_entry.id   d58002e03154fb931ac7c3dbcdacd34a
#
_cell.length_a   1.000
_cell.length_b   1.000
_cell.length_c   1.000
_cell.angle_alpha   90.00
_cell.angle_beta   90.00
_cell.angle_gamma   90.00
#
_symmetry.space_group_name_H-M   'P 1'
#
loop_
_entity.id
_entity.type
_entity.pdbx_description
1 polymer ?
#
loop_
_entity_poly.entity_id
_entity_poly.type
_entity_poly.pdbx_seq_one_letter_code
_entity_poly.pdbx_strand_id
1 'polypeptide(L)'
;YKKCRPNHFVAAPTNILQIIDAMQGKSMSHCITLAGGGESMTPQQEEKVNTYLAKHGSSAKYITGYGMTEFAATVTTGLNNVYRENTLGIPLCKTIVKIVDTETGKELPYGEVGELCFHTLSQMKEYYQNPKETAETIRQHEDGMKWIHTGDLGWVDQDGFVHFKGRMKRIYMT
;
A
#
# COMPACT_ATOMS: atom_id res chain seq x y z
N TYR A 1 -7.62 21.32 8.56
CA TYR A 1 -6.20 21.45 8.25
C TYR A 1 -5.68 22.86 8.53
N LYS A 2 -6.28 23.91 7.93
CA LYS A 2 -5.82 25.32 8.03
C LYS A 2 -5.65 25.82 9.47
N LYS A 3 -6.47 25.37 10.42
CA LYS A 3 -6.41 25.79 11.83
C LYS A 3 -5.36 25.03 12.64
N CYS A 4 -5.22 23.71 12.44
CA CYS A 4 -4.41 22.84 13.29
C CYS A 4 -2.98 22.67 12.80
N ARG A 5 -2.70 22.84 11.51
CA ARG A 5 -1.38 22.68 10.87
C ARG A 5 -0.65 21.39 11.34
N PRO A 6 -1.21 20.21 11.11
CA PRO A 6 -0.64 18.96 11.60
C PRO A 6 0.72 18.68 10.93
N ASN A 7 1.68 18.20 11.71
CA ASN A 7 2.99 17.78 11.21
C ASN A 7 2.92 16.43 10.48
N HIS A 8 2.05 15.54 10.98
CA HIS A 8 1.81 14.22 10.42
C HIS A 8 0.37 14.13 9.96
N PHE A 9 0.18 13.70 8.73
CA PHE A 9 -1.13 13.68 8.10
C PHE A 9 -1.32 12.39 7.30
N VAL A 10 -2.42 11.69 7.59
CA VAL A 10 -2.82 10.47 6.88
C VAL A 10 -4.24 10.65 6.37
N ALA A 11 -4.48 10.42 5.09
CA ALA A 11 -5.82 10.48 4.50
C ALA A 11 -5.91 9.67 3.20
N ALA A 12 -7.14 9.45 2.73
CA ALA A 12 -7.35 8.91 1.39
C ALA A 12 -6.79 9.86 0.32
N PRO A 13 -6.22 9.35 -0.78
CA PRO A 13 -5.69 10.12 -1.91
C PRO A 13 -6.60 11.25 -2.38
N THR A 14 -7.88 10.97 -2.58
CA THR A 14 -8.90 11.98 -2.94
C THR A 14 -8.96 13.14 -1.97
N ASN A 15 -8.91 12.90 -0.68
CA ASN A 15 -8.94 13.95 0.35
C ASN A 15 -7.64 14.76 0.34
N ILE A 16 -6.49 14.13 0.10
CA ILE A 16 -5.20 14.82 -0.01
C ILE A 16 -5.23 15.81 -1.18
N LEU A 17 -5.69 15.38 -2.35
CA LEU A 17 -5.83 16.26 -3.53
C LEU A 17 -6.76 17.43 -3.26
N GLN A 18 -7.92 17.22 -2.65
CA GLN A 18 -8.85 18.28 -2.26
C GLN A 18 -8.21 19.27 -1.27
N ILE A 19 -7.43 18.79 -0.30
CA ILE A 19 -6.73 19.67 0.66
C ILE A 19 -5.71 20.52 -0.05
N ILE A 20 -4.90 19.94 -0.94
CA ILE A 20 -3.89 20.68 -1.71
C ILE A 20 -4.55 21.76 -2.55
N ASP A 21 -5.63 21.46 -3.26
CA ASP A 21 -6.37 22.41 -4.05
C ASP A 21 -6.99 23.54 -3.18
N ALA A 22 -7.49 23.19 -1.99
CA ALA A 22 -8.05 24.16 -1.03
C ALA A 22 -7.00 24.99 -0.30
N MET A 23 -5.74 24.59 -0.28
CA MET A 23 -4.65 25.32 0.38
C MET A 23 -4.22 26.58 -0.38
N GLN A 24 -4.50 26.67 -1.69
CA GLN A 24 -4.29 27.87 -2.50
C GLN A 24 -2.89 28.51 -2.32
N GLY A 25 -1.86 27.73 -2.39
CA GLY A 25 -0.47 28.20 -2.28
C GLY A 25 0.03 28.51 -0.86
N LYS A 26 -0.69 28.15 0.19
CA LYS A 26 -0.23 28.33 1.57
C LYS A 26 0.92 27.40 1.90
N SER A 27 1.81 27.86 2.79
CA SER A 27 2.97 27.10 3.26
C SER A 27 2.60 25.75 3.86
N MET A 28 3.38 24.74 3.50
CA MET A 28 3.35 23.37 4.00
C MET A 28 4.62 23.00 4.82
N SER A 29 5.43 24.00 5.17
CA SER A 29 6.72 23.80 5.88
C SER A 29 6.60 23.03 7.22
N HIS A 30 5.39 23.01 7.79
CA HIS A 30 5.09 22.25 9.02
C HIS A 30 4.81 20.75 8.75
N CYS A 31 4.57 20.36 7.49
CA CYS A 31 4.26 18.97 7.15
C CYS A 31 5.56 18.15 7.09
N ILE A 32 5.65 17.16 7.97
CA ILE A 32 6.79 16.22 8.07
C ILE A 32 6.46 14.89 7.40
N THR A 33 5.20 14.45 7.52
CA THR A 33 4.74 13.20 6.90
C THR A 33 3.39 13.43 6.24
N LEU A 34 3.28 13.02 4.99
CA LEU A 34 2.03 12.96 4.25
C LEU A 34 1.85 11.54 3.69
N ALA A 35 0.95 10.79 4.29
CA ALA A 35 0.69 9.41 3.90
C ALA A 35 -0.73 9.23 3.36
N GLY A 36 -0.87 8.37 2.37
CA GLY A 36 -2.15 7.96 1.81
C GLY A 36 -2.31 6.45 1.74
N GLY A 37 -3.55 6.00 1.74
CA GLY A 37 -3.89 4.59 1.60
C GLY A 37 -5.41 4.39 1.45
N GLY A 38 -5.80 3.13 1.19
CA GLY A 38 -7.20 2.76 0.98
C GLY A 38 -7.72 3.01 -0.44
N GLU A 39 -7.05 3.85 -1.22
CA GLU A 39 -7.33 4.12 -2.63
C GLU A 39 -6.01 4.17 -3.40
N SER A 40 -6.03 3.91 -4.70
CA SER A 40 -4.86 4.10 -5.56
C SER A 40 -4.70 5.57 -5.94
N MET A 41 -3.46 6.03 -5.99
CA MET A 41 -3.08 7.34 -6.55
C MET A 41 -2.33 7.09 -7.86
N THR A 42 -2.68 7.83 -8.91
CA THR A 42 -1.93 7.75 -10.17
C THR A 42 -0.56 8.42 -10.05
N PRO A 43 0.43 8.04 -10.87
CA PRO A 43 1.74 8.70 -10.87
C PRO A 43 1.66 10.22 -11.03
N GLN A 44 0.77 10.71 -11.89
CA GLN A 44 0.57 12.15 -12.14
C GLN A 44 0.00 12.86 -10.89
N GLN A 45 -0.89 12.18 -10.16
CA GLN A 45 -1.43 12.73 -8.91
C GLN A 45 -0.36 12.77 -7.80
N GLU A 46 0.46 11.72 -7.69
CA GLU A 46 1.59 11.68 -6.75
C GLU A 46 2.60 12.79 -7.05
N GLU A 47 2.97 12.97 -8.31
CA GLU A 47 3.85 14.04 -8.76
C GLU A 47 3.27 15.43 -8.44
N LYS A 48 1.96 15.65 -8.69
CA LYS A 48 1.25 16.88 -8.32
C LYS A 48 1.39 17.17 -6.82
N VAL A 49 1.18 16.16 -5.97
CA VAL A 49 1.29 16.28 -4.52
C VAL A 49 2.72 16.62 -4.11
N ASN A 50 3.72 15.87 -4.59
CA ASN A 50 5.13 16.07 -4.27
C ASN A 50 5.64 17.42 -4.73
N THR A 51 5.26 17.87 -5.93
CA THR A 51 5.58 19.19 -6.46
C THR A 51 4.96 20.29 -5.58
N TYR A 52 3.71 20.13 -5.15
CA TYR A 52 3.07 21.08 -4.27
C TYR A 52 3.79 21.18 -2.92
N LEU A 53 4.12 20.05 -2.28
CA LEU A 53 4.83 20.02 -1.01
C LEU A 53 6.18 20.76 -1.11
N ALA A 54 7.00 20.41 -2.09
CA ALA A 54 8.31 21.03 -2.32
C ALA A 54 8.19 22.55 -2.56
N LYS A 55 7.28 22.96 -3.45
CA LYS A 55 7.06 24.39 -3.78
C LYS A 55 6.59 25.21 -2.58
N HIS A 56 5.95 24.58 -1.60
CA HIS A 56 5.40 25.27 -0.44
C HIS A 56 6.17 24.99 0.86
N GLY A 57 7.44 24.58 0.72
CA GLY A 57 8.41 24.55 1.81
C GLY A 57 8.41 23.29 2.67
N SER A 58 7.71 22.21 2.27
CA SER A 58 7.80 20.91 2.93
C SER A 58 8.94 20.07 2.33
N SER A 59 9.68 19.38 3.19
CA SER A 59 10.62 18.32 2.79
C SER A 59 9.98 16.93 2.70
N ALA A 60 8.72 16.80 3.13
CA ALA A 60 7.99 15.54 3.05
C ALA A 60 7.75 15.12 1.59
N LYS A 61 7.70 13.80 1.39
CA LYS A 61 7.16 13.19 0.19
C LYS A 61 5.82 12.53 0.51
N TYR A 62 4.95 12.43 -0.48
CA TYR A 62 3.77 11.59 -0.35
C TYR A 62 4.22 10.12 -0.27
N ILE A 63 3.76 9.42 0.74
CA ILE A 63 4.05 8.00 0.93
C ILE A 63 2.75 7.20 0.85
N THR A 64 2.78 6.11 0.09
CA THR A 64 1.65 5.19 -0.02
C THR A 64 1.77 4.09 1.03
N GLY A 65 0.66 3.76 1.67
CA GLY A 65 0.51 2.56 2.48
C GLY A 65 -0.48 1.61 1.82
N TYR A 66 -0.17 0.31 1.85
CA TYR A 66 -1.07 -0.74 1.40
C TYR A 66 -1.49 -1.60 2.58
N GLY A 67 -2.75 -1.99 2.56
CA GLY A 67 -3.33 -2.86 3.56
C GLY A 67 -4.79 -3.17 3.25
N MET A 68 -5.37 -4.03 4.05
CA MET A 68 -6.77 -4.44 3.95
C MET A 68 -7.28 -4.85 5.33
N THR A 69 -8.58 -5.02 5.44
CA THR A 69 -9.25 -5.39 6.72
C THR A 69 -8.69 -6.68 7.31
N GLU A 70 -8.32 -7.62 6.46
CA GLU A 70 -7.76 -8.93 6.80
C GLU A 70 -6.40 -8.84 7.51
N PHE A 71 -5.73 -7.70 7.44
CA PHE A 71 -4.48 -7.40 8.15
C PHE A 71 -4.67 -6.46 9.35
N ALA A 72 -5.90 -6.13 9.69
CA ALA A 72 -6.30 -5.10 10.66
C ALA A 72 -5.97 -3.65 10.22
N ALA A 73 -5.08 -3.43 9.27
CA ALA A 73 -4.77 -2.14 8.67
C ALA A 73 -3.71 -2.27 7.56
N THR A 74 -2.60 -1.54 7.71
CA THR A 74 -1.49 -1.42 6.76
C THR A 74 -0.46 -2.52 6.98
N VAL A 75 0.05 -3.10 5.90
CA VAL A 75 1.13 -4.11 5.90
C VAL A 75 2.39 -3.64 5.18
N THR A 76 2.27 -2.66 4.28
CA THR A 76 3.43 -2.00 3.67
C THR A 76 3.27 -0.49 3.71
N THR A 77 4.37 0.25 3.79
CA THR A 77 4.37 1.71 3.68
C THR A 77 5.72 2.24 3.25
N GLY A 78 5.74 3.40 2.61
CA GLY A 78 6.94 4.21 2.49
C GLY A 78 7.29 4.87 3.82
N LEU A 79 8.55 5.25 3.98
CA LEU A 79 9.06 6.08 5.06
C LEU A 79 9.79 7.29 4.46
N ASN A 80 9.87 8.40 5.17
CA ASN A 80 10.48 9.63 4.63
C ASN A 80 11.92 9.44 4.13
N ASN A 81 12.66 8.50 4.71
CA ASN A 81 14.03 8.15 4.35
C ASN A 81 14.17 6.84 3.56
N VAL A 82 13.06 6.11 3.39
CA VAL A 82 12.96 4.90 2.56
C VAL A 82 11.75 5.09 1.67
N TYR A 83 11.95 5.74 0.54
CA TYR A 83 10.89 6.17 -0.35
C TYR A 83 11.23 5.84 -1.80
N ARG A 84 10.24 5.33 -2.50
CA ARG A 84 10.27 5.13 -3.96
C ARG A 84 8.89 5.47 -4.53
N GLU A 85 8.88 6.36 -5.53
CA GLU A 85 7.64 6.77 -6.21
C GLU A 85 6.94 5.58 -6.86
N ASN A 86 5.62 5.64 -6.91
CA ASN A 86 4.77 4.62 -7.53
C ASN A 86 4.94 3.21 -6.94
N THR A 87 5.28 3.10 -5.66
CA THR A 87 5.32 1.83 -4.93
C THR A 87 4.35 1.84 -3.75
N LEU A 88 4.05 0.65 -3.23
CA LEU A 88 3.33 0.47 -1.98
C LEU A 88 4.26 0.57 -0.74
N GLY A 89 5.53 0.94 -0.96
CA GLY A 89 6.55 0.95 0.09
C GLY A 89 7.15 -0.43 0.35
N ILE A 90 7.67 -0.59 1.56
CA ILE A 90 8.28 -1.83 2.04
C ILE A 90 7.40 -2.49 3.11
N PRO A 91 7.53 -3.81 3.34
CA PRO A 91 6.80 -4.50 4.41
C PRO A 91 7.10 -3.89 5.78
N LEU A 92 6.05 -3.77 6.61
CA LEU A 92 6.19 -3.36 8.00
C LEU A 92 6.89 -4.42 8.85
N CYS A 93 7.35 -4.02 10.04
CA CYS A 93 7.98 -4.93 10.99
C CYS A 93 7.10 -6.18 11.25
N LYS A 94 7.71 -7.37 11.22
CA LYS A 94 7.03 -8.67 11.37
C LYS A 94 5.99 -8.98 10.27
N THR A 95 6.11 -8.33 9.13
CA THR A 95 5.36 -8.67 7.91
C THR A 95 6.31 -9.26 6.89
N ILE A 96 5.91 -10.36 6.28
CA ILE A 96 6.62 -11.00 5.17
C ILE A 96 5.70 -10.92 3.96
N VAL A 97 6.27 -10.64 2.80
CA VAL A 97 5.57 -10.65 1.51
C VAL A 97 6.22 -11.67 0.58
N LYS A 98 5.42 -12.35 -0.19
CA LYS A 98 5.86 -13.11 -1.36
C LYS A 98 4.89 -12.94 -2.51
N ILE A 99 5.39 -13.20 -3.70
CA ILE A 99 4.62 -13.19 -4.93
C ILE A 99 4.35 -14.63 -5.33
N VAL A 100 3.10 -14.92 -5.61
CA VAL A 100 2.65 -16.27 -5.93
C VAL A 100 2.07 -16.29 -7.34
N ASP A 101 2.53 -17.23 -8.14
CA ASP A 101 1.95 -17.49 -9.46
C ASP A 101 0.50 -17.95 -9.32
N THR A 102 -0.40 -17.29 -10.04
CA THR A 102 -1.84 -17.50 -9.89
C THR A 102 -2.35 -18.83 -10.45
N GLU A 103 -1.58 -19.48 -11.34
CA GLU A 103 -1.95 -20.74 -11.97
C GLU A 103 -1.35 -21.94 -11.21
N THR A 104 -0.06 -21.82 -10.86
CA THR A 104 0.68 -22.94 -10.26
C THR A 104 0.72 -22.89 -8.74
N GLY A 105 0.44 -21.74 -8.13
CA GLY A 105 0.54 -21.51 -6.67
C GLY A 105 1.98 -21.45 -6.16
N LYS A 106 2.98 -21.46 -7.03
CA LYS A 106 4.41 -21.41 -6.65
C LYS A 106 4.86 -19.98 -6.41
N GLU A 107 5.83 -19.83 -5.52
CA GLU A 107 6.49 -18.54 -5.28
C GLU A 107 7.30 -18.12 -6.51
N LEU A 108 7.19 -16.82 -6.87
CA LEU A 108 7.90 -16.21 -7.98
C LEU A 108 9.09 -15.38 -7.47
N PRO A 109 10.18 -15.29 -8.25
CA PRO A 109 11.32 -14.47 -7.93
C PRO A 109 11.01 -12.95 -8.01
N TYR A 110 11.94 -12.13 -7.48
CA TYR A 110 11.86 -10.67 -7.56
C TYR A 110 11.68 -10.17 -9.00
N GLY A 111 10.80 -9.20 -9.17
CA GLY A 111 10.50 -8.57 -10.45
C GLY A 111 9.42 -9.26 -11.26
N GLU A 112 9.04 -10.49 -10.92
CA GLU A 112 7.95 -11.20 -11.59
C GLU A 112 6.60 -10.85 -10.99
N VAL A 113 5.59 -10.77 -11.86
CA VAL A 113 4.23 -10.38 -11.49
C VAL A 113 3.41 -11.60 -11.14
N GLY A 114 2.81 -11.57 -9.95
CA GLY A 114 1.87 -12.58 -9.46
C GLY A 114 0.97 -12.01 -8.39
N GLU A 115 0.29 -12.88 -7.64
CA GLU A 115 -0.54 -12.47 -6.53
C GLU A 115 0.32 -12.04 -5.33
N LEU A 116 0.01 -10.88 -4.75
CA LEU A 116 0.61 -10.41 -3.51
C LEU A 116 0.08 -11.25 -2.35
N CYS A 117 0.95 -11.99 -1.67
CA CYS A 117 0.61 -12.77 -0.49
C CYS A 117 1.40 -12.28 0.72
N PHE A 118 0.71 -12.09 1.84
CA PHE A 118 1.32 -11.59 3.07
C PHE A 118 1.13 -12.55 4.23
N HIS A 119 2.16 -12.62 5.08
CA HIS A 119 2.08 -13.18 6.41
C HIS A 119 2.43 -12.11 7.43
N THR A 120 1.57 -11.91 8.43
CA THR A 120 1.78 -10.92 9.49
C THR A 120 1.11 -11.37 10.79
N LEU A 121 1.62 -10.90 11.93
CA LEU A 121 1.01 -11.20 13.23
C LEU A 121 -0.37 -10.55 13.44
N SER A 122 -0.69 -9.52 12.67
CA SER A 122 -1.98 -8.81 12.72
C SER A 122 -3.04 -9.39 11.78
N GLN A 123 -2.73 -10.49 11.06
CA GLN A 123 -3.72 -11.09 10.16
C GLN A 123 -4.94 -11.63 10.91
N MET A 124 -6.11 -11.51 10.30
CA MET A 124 -7.37 -12.02 10.83
C MET A 124 -7.31 -13.53 11.09
N LYS A 125 -8.14 -14.02 11.99
CA LYS A 125 -8.30 -15.47 12.22
C LYS A 125 -9.18 -16.12 11.16
N GLU A 126 -10.30 -15.48 10.85
CA GLU A 126 -11.31 -15.98 9.91
C GLU A 126 -12.33 -14.90 9.57
N TYR A 127 -13.11 -15.10 8.53
CA TYR A 127 -14.36 -14.38 8.29
C TYR A 127 -15.48 -15.02 9.14
N TYR A 128 -16.23 -14.17 9.83
CA TYR A 128 -17.32 -14.64 10.70
C TYR A 128 -18.35 -15.47 9.92
N GLN A 129 -18.60 -16.69 10.37
CA GLN A 129 -19.54 -17.65 9.77
C GLN A 129 -19.33 -17.90 8.25
N ASN A 130 -18.12 -17.69 7.75
CA ASN A 130 -17.80 -17.91 6.33
C ASN A 130 -16.48 -18.73 6.17
N PRO A 131 -16.50 -20.04 6.50
CA PRO A 131 -15.32 -20.88 6.43
C PRO A 131 -14.81 -21.07 5.00
N LYS A 132 -15.68 -21.00 4.00
CA LYS A 132 -15.30 -21.14 2.59
C LYS A 132 -14.39 -19.97 2.16
N GLU A 133 -14.84 -18.75 2.33
CA GLU A 133 -14.06 -17.56 1.97
C GLU A 133 -12.78 -17.47 2.82
N THR A 134 -12.85 -17.90 4.08
CA THR A 134 -11.68 -17.98 4.96
C THR A 134 -10.61 -18.91 4.37
N ALA A 135 -11.00 -20.10 3.92
CA ALA A 135 -10.07 -21.06 3.32
C ALA A 135 -9.53 -20.62 1.96
N GLU A 136 -10.31 -19.84 1.20
CA GLU A 136 -9.87 -19.23 -0.06
C GLU A 136 -8.86 -18.10 0.17
N THR A 137 -9.01 -17.33 1.25
CA THR A 137 -8.19 -16.17 1.57
C THR A 137 -6.96 -16.53 2.41
N ILE A 138 -7.12 -17.39 3.43
CA ILE A 138 -6.02 -17.82 4.30
C ILE A 138 -5.59 -19.23 3.91
N ARG A 139 -4.42 -19.36 3.30
CA ARG A 139 -3.90 -20.65 2.85
C ARG A 139 -2.60 -21.00 3.57
N GLN A 140 -2.46 -22.25 3.94
CA GLN A 140 -1.19 -22.79 4.45
C GLN A 140 -0.32 -23.18 3.26
N HIS A 141 0.92 -22.68 3.24
CA HIS A 141 1.90 -22.99 2.22
C HIS A 141 2.89 -24.04 2.69
N GLU A 142 3.77 -24.50 1.80
CA GLU A 142 4.78 -25.54 2.06
C GLU A 142 5.77 -25.15 3.18
N ASP A 143 5.97 -23.85 3.41
CA ASP A 143 6.76 -23.29 4.50
C ASP A 143 6.11 -23.47 5.90
N GLY A 144 4.91 -24.04 5.96
CA GLY A 144 4.14 -24.24 7.18
C GLY A 144 3.43 -22.98 7.69
N MET A 145 3.63 -21.82 7.08
CA MET A 145 2.99 -20.57 7.45
C MET A 145 1.63 -20.39 6.78
N LYS A 146 0.75 -19.64 7.43
CA LYS A 146 -0.52 -19.21 6.86
C LYS A 146 -0.35 -17.86 6.16
N TRP A 147 -0.71 -17.81 4.90
CA TRP A 147 -0.60 -16.64 4.05
C TRP A 147 -1.96 -16.12 3.66
N ILE A 148 -2.13 -14.79 3.70
CA ILE A 148 -3.32 -14.15 3.14
C ILE A 148 -3.07 -13.88 1.67
N HIS A 149 -3.94 -14.45 0.84
CA HIS A 149 -4.05 -14.21 -0.59
C HIS A 149 -4.92 -12.97 -0.80
N THR A 150 -4.32 -11.89 -1.30
CA THR A 150 -5.00 -10.58 -1.35
C THR A 150 -5.95 -10.43 -2.53
N GLY A 151 -5.80 -11.25 -3.56
CA GLY A 151 -6.46 -11.05 -4.85
C GLY A 151 -5.93 -9.85 -5.64
N ASP A 152 -4.83 -9.25 -5.19
CA ASP A 152 -4.15 -8.15 -5.85
C ASP A 152 -2.88 -8.65 -6.53
N LEU A 153 -2.66 -8.20 -7.77
CA LEU A 153 -1.45 -8.49 -8.54
C LEU A 153 -0.39 -7.43 -8.31
N GLY A 154 0.85 -7.88 -8.26
CA GLY A 154 2.00 -7.01 -8.10
C GLY A 154 3.32 -7.75 -8.18
N TRP A 155 4.40 -7.10 -7.78
CA TRP A 155 5.73 -7.70 -7.67
C TRP A 155 6.52 -7.03 -6.56
N VAL A 156 7.59 -7.68 -6.14
CA VAL A 156 8.60 -7.10 -5.23
C VAL A 156 9.88 -6.91 -6.03
N ASP A 157 10.48 -5.73 -5.94
CA ASP A 157 11.76 -5.49 -6.59
C ASP A 157 12.96 -5.94 -5.72
N GLN A 158 14.16 -5.89 -6.28
CA GLN A 158 15.39 -6.34 -5.62
C GLN A 158 15.75 -5.54 -4.36
N ASP A 159 15.22 -4.33 -4.21
CA ASP A 159 15.42 -3.49 -3.03
C ASP A 159 14.31 -3.70 -1.98
N GLY A 160 13.34 -4.59 -2.25
CA GLY A 160 12.25 -4.95 -1.34
C GLY A 160 11.03 -4.05 -1.41
N PHE A 161 10.93 -3.15 -2.38
CA PHE A 161 9.72 -2.36 -2.58
C PHE A 161 8.64 -3.17 -3.27
N VAL A 162 7.42 -3.06 -2.74
CA VAL A 162 6.23 -3.72 -3.27
C VAL A 162 5.57 -2.82 -4.30
N HIS A 163 5.24 -3.38 -5.45
CA HIS A 163 4.57 -2.69 -6.55
C HIS A 163 3.19 -3.28 -6.79
N PHE A 164 2.21 -2.44 -7.06
CA PHE A 164 0.85 -2.83 -7.38
C PHE A 164 0.61 -2.78 -8.88
N LYS A 165 -0.03 -3.81 -9.44
CA LYS A 165 -0.41 -3.87 -10.86
C LYS A 165 -1.91 -3.76 -11.09
N GLY A 166 -2.72 -4.34 -10.20
CA GLY A 166 -4.17 -4.34 -10.34
C GLY A 166 -4.85 -5.42 -9.50
N ARG A 167 -6.18 -5.48 -9.57
CA ARG A 167 -6.97 -6.54 -8.92
C ARG A 167 -7.29 -7.67 -9.88
N MET A 168 -7.09 -8.91 -9.46
CA MET A 168 -7.36 -10.12 -10.25
C MET A 168 -8.79 -10.13 -10.82
N LYS A 169 -9.80 -9.94 -9.97
CA LYS A 169 -11.23 -9.94 -10.38
C LYS A 169 -11.58 -8.87 -11.43
N ARG A 170 -10.82 -7.79 -11.56
CA ARG A 170 -11.06 -6.73 -12.58
C ARG A 170 -10.42 -7.04 -13.91
N ILE A 171 -9.34 -7.82 -13.91
CA ILE A 171 -8.57 -8.14 -15.13
C ILE A 171 -9.28 -9.21 -15.96
N TYR A 172 -10.01 -10.11 -15.30
CA TYR A 172 -10.77 -11.18 -15.99
C TYR A 172 -12.19 -10.79 -16.41
N MET A 173 -12.62 -9.54 -16.18
CA MET A 173 -13.94 -9.03 -16.56
C MET A 173 -13.89 -8.06 -17.75
N THR A 174 -12.75 -7.87 -18.38
CA THR A 174 -12.55 -7.11 -19.62
C THR A 174 -12.12 -8.02 -20.75
#